data_2d9a717f79bae620a5b5e536e83b7eb5
#
_entry.id   2d9a717f79bae620a5b5e536e83b7eb5
#
_cell.length_a   1.000
_cell.length_b   1.000
_cell.length_c   1.000
_cell.angle_alpha   90.00
_cell.angle_beta   90.00
_cell.angle_gamma   90.00
#
_symmetry.space_group_name_H-M   'P 1'
#
loop_
_entity.id
_entity.type
_entity.pdbx_description
1 polymer ?
#
loop_
_entity_poly.entity_id
_entity_poly.type
_entity_poly.pdbx_seq_one_letter_code
_entity_poly.pdbx_strand_id
1 'polypeptide(L)'
;MCAIIGALGEHLPPEEQFIKARDTMTHRGPDDAGVYYASKEGIALGHRRLSIIDLSSLGKQPFVSNDKRFILTYNGEIYNYVELKKELAAYYDFRTKTDTEVLLAAYIQWGEQCLQKLHGMFAFAIWDTKEKILFCARDRLGIKPFFYHYDGDTFVFASEIKALLASGIRPALNERIVFDYLYYGFYDYSEETFFDGVKTLPGGSFLKLQGKVLAIKKYWDLAYRRDDVEEISMENAEEKFKALLADSIKLHFRSDVPVGLGLSSGLDSNTLLYYSEEVTGHTMHTFSECLASNEYNECLLIDEYLNKTQKKLWHRKALDADELFAFADEENKIQDQPYGGIPTIANTKRYEEAKNFDVKVLLEGEGLDEILGGYRYYRDEYEKDVARGTDGRGEKRGAQKMVSYGQDMTPAVERNVLNAGFVTTYTDAGLSFKAPFRSHLLNAQYRDIMYTKMPRVLRFKDHASMVYGREVRVPFLDHRFVEFCFFLPPHLKIQKQTQKVLLRKVMKEYIPDIVRGRDKKAFGAVQTEWMRTHYRREISSLLSSRSFKKRPYWNHAALAEKVGRFFEGEGGNSFFIWQCINLELWLRKFID
;
A
#
# COMPACT_ATOMS: atom_id res chain seq x y z
N MET A 1 6.88 -12.36 -4.74
CA MET A 1 5.93 -11.55 -5.55
C MET A 1 6.37 -11.43 -6.98
N CYS A 2 5.44 -11.09 -7.86
CA CYS A 2 5.64 -11.14 -9.29
C CYS A 2 5.32 -9.79 -9.95
N ALA A 3 5.37 -9.74 -11.26
CA ALA A 3 4.75 -8.68 -12.04
C ALA A 3 3.85 -9.29 -13.11
N ILE A 4 2.71 -8.67 -13.31
CA ILE A 4 1.76 -9.01 -14.37
C ILE A 4 1.64 -7.87 -15.36
N ILE A 5 1.38 -8.20 -16.61
CA ILE A 5 0.98 -7.29 -17.67
C ILE A 5 0.01 -8.02 -18.60
N GLY A 6 -0.92 -7.30 -19.19
CA GLY A 6 -1.79 -7.85 -20.21
C GLY A 6 -2.37 -6.78 -21.11
N ALA A 7 -2.80 -7.19 -22.29
CA ALA A 7 -3.49 -6.35 -23.25
C ALA A 7 -4.63 -7.13 -23.90
N LEU A 8 -5.81 -6.50 -24.07
CA LEU A 8 -6.96 -7.05 -24.78
C LEU A 8 -7.53 -5.98 -25.71
N GLY A 9 -7.70 -6.29 -26.98
CA GLY A 9 -8.26 -5.38 -27.97
C GLY A 9 -7.91 -5.78 -29.41
N GLU A 10 -8.45 -5.04 -30.36
CA GLU A 10 -8.17 -5.27 -31.79
C GLU A 10 -6.72 -4.89 -32.16
N HIS A 11 -6.12 -3.94 -31.42
CA HIS A 11 -4.78 -3.42 -31.67
C HIS A 11 -3.86 -3.69 -30.48
N LEU A 12 -3.37 -4.94 -30.39
CA LEU A 12 -2.35 -5.28 -29.39
C LEU A 12 -1.02 -4.56 -29.68
N PRO A 13 -0.26 -4.16 -28.64
CA PRO A 13 1.14 -3.83 -28.83
C PRO A 13 1.88 -4.96 -29.56
N PRO A 14 2.78 -4.67 -30.51
CA PRO A 14 3.59 -5.71 -31.13
C PRO A 14 4.24 -6.62 -30.09
N GLU A 15 4.35 -7.92 -30.36
CA GLU A 15 4.83 -8.90 -29.36
C GLU A 15 6.18 -8.53 -28.77
N GLU A 16 7.12 -8.04 -29.58
CA GLU A 16 8.42 -7.56 -29.09
C GLU A 16 8.29 -6.36 -28.12
N GLN A 17 7.40 -5.41 -28.45
CA GLN A 17 7.13 -4.26 -27.58
C GLN A 17 6.44 -4.70 -26.28
N PHE A 18 5.50 -5.64 -26.36
CA PHE A 18 4.82 -6.21 -25.18
C PHE A 18 5.82 -6.94 -24.27
N ILE A 19 6.78 -7.69 -24.83
CA ILE A 19 7.84 -8.33 -24.07
C ILE A 19 8.76 -7.28 -23.42
N LYS A 20 9.16 -6.23 -24.14
CA LYS A 20 9.94 -5.12 -23.57
C LYS A 20 9.20 -4.44 -22.42
N ALA A 21 7.90 -4.19 -22.58
CA ALA A 21 7.04 -3.62 -21.53
C ALA A 21 6.98 -4.53 -20.29
N ARG A 22 6.78 -5.84 -20.44
CA ARG A 22 6.90 -6.83 -19.36
C ARG A 22 8.23 -6.72 -18.63
N ASP A 23 9.33 -6.61 -19.37
CA ASP A 23 10.70 -6.69 -18.85
C ASP A 23 11.16 -5.39 -18.18
N THR A 24 10.39 -4.28 -18.31
CA THR A 24 10.58 -3.10 -17.45
C THR A 24 10.38 -3.43 -15.96
N MET A 25 9.67 -4.52 -15.67
CA MET A 25 9.37 -5.00 -14.31
C MET A 25 10.24 -6.22 -13.89
N THR A 26 11.40 -6.44 -14.54
CA THR A 26 12.31 -7.58 -14.22
C THR A 26 12.74 -7.59 -12.76
N HIS A 27 12.92 -6.40 -12.16
CA HIS A 27 13.28 -6.24 -10.75
C HIS A 27 12.27 -6.88 -9.79
N ARG A 28 10.97 -6.90 -10.13
CA ARG A 28 9.92 -7.54 -9.33
C ARG A 28 10.00 -9.06 -9.36
N GLY A 29 10.34 -9.62 -10.51
CA GLY A 29 10.36 -11.07 -10.73
C GLY A 29 11.58 -11.50 -11.55
N PRO A 30 12.76 -11.61 -10.92
CA PRO A 30 14.00 -11.95 -11.63
C PRO A 30 14.13 -13.43 -11.97
N ASP A 31 13.35 -14.32 -11.31
CA ASP A 31 13.61 -15.76 -11.34
C ASP A 31 13.08 -16.45 -12.61
N ASP A 32 11.96 -15.96 -13.21
CA ASP A 32 11.39 -16.52 -14.44
C ASP A 32 10.57 -15.47 -15.21
N ALA A 33 10.28 -15.75 -16.47
CA ALA A 33 9.48 -14.91 -17.34
C ALA A 33 8.60 -15.75 -18.27
N GLY A 34 7.37 -15.29 -18.52
CA GLY A 34 6.48 -15.95 -19.48
C GLY A 34 5.61 -14.98 -20.24
N VAL A 35 5.14 -15.43 -21.40
CA VAL A 35 4.19 -14.71 -22.27
C VAL A 35 3.22 -15.71 -22.87
N TYR A 36 1.95 -15.33 -22.91
CA TYR A 36 0.93 -15.88 -23.76
C TYR A 36 0.50 -14.77 -24.72
N TYR A 37 0.76 -14.94 -26.01
CA TYR A 37 0.45 -13.94 -27.03
C TYR A 37 -0.40 -14.58 -28.14
N ALA A 38 -1.65 -14.17 -28.24
CA ALA A 38 -2.62 -14.72 -29.19
C ALA A 38 -3.24 -13.58 -30.01
N SER A 39 -2.51 -13.08 -31.00
CA SER A 39 -2.90 -11.93 -31.82
C SER A 39 -4.25 -12.09 -32.49
N LYS A 40 -4.59 -13.30 -32.98
CA LYS A 40 -5.89 -13.62 -33.60
C LYS A 40 -7.07 -13.53 -32.62
N GLU A 41 -6.79 -13.70 -31.34
CA GLU A 41 -7.77 -13.58 -30.25
C GLU A 41 -7.80 -12.20 -29.63
N GLY A 42 -6.87 -11.32 -30.02
CA GLY A 42 -6.75 -9.98 -29.47
C GLY A 42 -6.29 -9.95 -28.00
N ILE A 43 -5.53 -10.96 -27.52
CA ILE A 43 -5.09 -11.06 -26.13
C ILE A 43 -3.59 -11.28 -26.00
N ALA A 44 -2.97 -10.58 -25.07
CA ALA A 44 -1.62 -10.86 -24.60
C ALA A 44 -1.58 -10.83 -23.07
N LEU A 45 -0.93 -11.82 -22.46
CA LEU A 45 -0.67 -11.89 -21.02
C LEU A 45 0.81 -12.14 -20.78
N GLY A 46 1.42 -11.41 -19.85
CA GLY A 46 2.82 -11.51 -19.49
C GLY A 46 3.03 -11.61 -17.99
N HIS A 47 4.14 -12.24 -17.62
CA HIS A 47 4.51 -12.44 -16.21
C HIS A 47 6.01 -12.36 -15.99
N ARG A 48 6.43 -11.79 -14.86
CA ARG A 48 7.77 -11.89 -14.28
C ARG A 48 7.64 -12.53 -12.90
N ARG A 49 8.39 -13.61 -12.63
CA ARG A 49 8.25 -14.42 -11.43
C ARG A 49 9.32 -14.14 -10.41
N LEU A 50 8.92 -13.93 -9.15
CA LEU A 50 9.72 -14.14 -7.96
C LEU A 50 9.23 -15.44 -7.29
N SER A 51 10.06 -16.47 -7.26
CA SER A 51 9.69 -17.78 -6.73
C SER A 51 9.73 -17.78 -5.21
N ILE A 52 8.55 -17.99 -4.58
CA ILE A 52 8.36 -18.03 -3.13
C ILE A 52 7.70 -19.34 -2.71
N ILE A 53 6.61 -19.74 -3.40
CA ILE A 53 5.97 -21.05 -3.23
C ILE A 53 6.20 -21.86 -4.48
N ASP A 54 6.63 -23.12 -4.31
CA ASP A 54 7.03 -24.06 -5.36
C ASP A 54 8.16 -23.48 -6.24
N LEU A 55 9.41 -23.66 -5.81
CA LEU A 55 10.57 -23.09 -6.51
C LEU A 55 10.87 -23.76 -7.86
N SER A 56 10.09 -24.76 -8.26
CA SER A 56 10.26 -25.46 -9.54
C SER A 56 9.72 -24.65 -10.72
N SER A 57 10.09 -25.06 -11.94
CA SER A 57 9.57 -24.48 -13.18
C SER A 57 8.08 -24.73 -13.43
N LEU A 58 7.42 -25.62 -12.66
CA LEU A 58 6.00 -25.89 -12.76
C LEU A 58 5.14 -24.69 -12.36
N GLY A 59 5.69 -23.79 -11.52
CA GLY A 59 5.03 -22.52 -11.14
C GLY A 59 5.12 -21.41 -12.20
N LYS A 60 5.59 -21.70 -13.42
CA LYS A 60 5.67 -20.71 -14.50
C LYS A 60 4.30 -20.15 -14.88
N GLN A 61 4.27 -18.84 -15.17
CA GLN A 61 3.08 -18.14 -15.62
C GLN A 61 3.38 -17.37 -16.93
N PRO A 62 2.34 -17.04 -17.76
CA PRO A 62 0.91 -17.32 -17.56
C PRO A 62 0.60 -18.82 -17.41
N PHE A 63 -0.24 -19.16 -16.42
CA PHE A 63 -0.60 -20.53 -16.08
C PHE A 63 -1.85 -20.95 -16.85
N VAL A 64 -1.79 -22.10 -17.54
CA VAL A 64 -2.87 -22.61 -18.40
C VAL A 64 -3.58 -23.77 -17.72
N SER A 65 -4.92 -23.73 -17.66
CA SER A 65 -5.75 -24.82 -17.15
C SER A 65 -5.54 -26.14 -17.89
N ASN A 66 -5.91 -27.27 -17.28
CA ASN A 66 -5.74 -28.60 -17.88
C ASN A 66 -6.46 -28.74 -19.23
N ASP A 67 -7.66 -28.14 -19.36
CA ASP A 67 -8.47 -28.10 -20.56
C ASP A 67 -8.09 -26.98 -21.55
N LYS A 68 -7.05 -26.18 -21.22
CA LYS A 68 -6.55 -25.01 -21.98
C LYS A 68 -7.57 -23.88 -22.17
N ARG A 69 -8.68 -23.90 -21.45
CA ARG A 69 -9.71 -22.87 -21.53
C ARG A 69 -9.33 -21.58 -20.82
N PHE A 70 -8.69 -21.69 -19.67
CA PHE A 70 -8.36 -20.55 -18.84
C PHE A 70 -6.86 -20.29 -18.79
N ILE A 71 -6.47 -19.03 -18.97
CA ILE A 71 -5.09 -18.56 -18.88
C ILE A 71 -5.00 -17.51 -17.77
N LEU A 72 -4.18 -17.76 -16.76
CA LEU A 72 -4.01 -16.90 -15.57
C LEU A 72 -2.65 -16.23 -15.56
N THR A 73 -2.60 -14.92 -15.27
CA THR A 73 -1.43 -14.21 -14.79
C THR A 73 -1.73 -13.61 -13.41
N TYR A 74 -0.84 -13.81 -12.45
CA TYR A 74 -1.09 -13.55 -11.04
C TYR A 74 0.13 -13.00 -10.32
N ASN A 75 -0.06 -11.93 -9.56
CA ASN A 75 0.89 -11.34 -8.64
C ASN A 75 0.30 -11.34 -7.23
N GLY A 76 0.79 -12.18 -6.34
CA GLY A 76 0.28 -12.24 -4.97
C GLY A 76 0.61 -13.54 -4.25
N GLU A 77 -0.08 -13.75 -3.13
CA GLU A 77 -0.07 -14.94 -2.29
C GLU A 77 -1.47 -15.23 -1.76
N ILE A 78 -1.99 -16.42 -2.02
CA ILE A 78 -3.24 -16.93 -1.43
C ILE A 78 -2.88 -17.76 -0.22
N TYR A 79 -2.86 -17.15 0.95
CA TYR A 79 -2.34 -17.76 2.17
C TYR A 79 -3.09 -19.05 2.59
N ASN A 80 -4.40 -19.14 2.32
CA ASN A 80 -5.20 -20.33 2.63
C ASN A 80 -5.24 -21.35 1.48
N TYR A 81 -4.25 -21.34 0.58
CA TYR A 81 -4.21 -22.25 -0.58
C TYR A 81 -4.19 -23.74 -0.18
N VAL A 82 -3.63 -24.09 0.95
CA VAL A 82 -3.57 -25.49 1.43
C VAL A 82 -4.96 -26.01 1.75
N GLU A 83 -5.78 -25.23 2.42
CA GLU A 83 -7.17 -25.54 2.77
C GLU A 83 -8.04 -25.59 1.52
N LEU A 84 -7.92 -24.58 0.65
CA LEU A 84 -8.66 -24.53 -0.62
C LEU A 84 -8.30 -25.70 -1.53
N LYS A 85 -7.03 -26.09 -1.60
CA LYS A 85 -6.57 -27.24 -2.38
C LYS A 85 -7.26 -28.52 -1.93
N LYS A 86 -7.42 -28.72 -0.62
CA LYS A 86 -8.13 -29.88 -0.07
C LYS A 86 -9.62 -29.87 -0.46
N GLU A 87 -10.29 -28.71 -0.37
CA GLU A 87 -11.69 -28.55 -0.76
C GLU A 87 -11.89 -28.81 -2.26
N LEU A 88 -10.94 -28.39 -3.10
CA LEU A 88 -11.01 -28.45 -4.56
C LEU A 88 -10.53 -29.81 -5.12
N ALA A 89 -9.87 -30.64 -4.36
CA ALA A 89 -9.30 -31.93 -4.83
C ALA A 89 -10.36 -32.91 -5.38
N ALA A 90 -11.64 -32.73 -5.01
CA ALA A 90 -12.74 -33.52 -5.56
C ALA A 90 -13.16 -33.08 -6.98
N TYR A 91 -12.74 -31.90 -7.43
CA TYR A 91 -13.21 -31.28 -8.67
C TYR A 91 -12.08 -30.92 -9.64
N TYR A 92 -10.82 -30.94 -9.17
CA TYR A 92 -9.66 -30.49 -9.95
C TYR A 92 -8.41 -31.33 -9.70
N ASP A 93 -7.74 -31.78 -10.76
CA ASP A 93 -6.49 -32.53 -10.70
C ASP A 93 -5.29 -31.58 -10.67
N PHE A 94 -4.67 -31.41 -9.52
CA PHE A 94 -3.54 -30.51 -9.31
C PHE A 94 -2.21 -31.09 -9.83
N ARG A 95 -1.46 -30.30 -10.57
CA ARG A 95 -0.15 -30.65 -11.15
C ARG A 95 1.02 -30.02 -10.39
N THR A 96 0.76 -28.94 -9.63
CA THR A 96 1.77 -28.16 -8.95
C THR A 96 1.48 -28.05 -7.46
N LYS A 97 2.43 -27.50 -6.72
CA LYS A 97 2.23 -27.13 -5.31
C LYS A 97 1.92 -25.64 -5.13
N THR A 98 1.78 -24.88 -6.22
CA THR A 98 1.60 -23.43 -6.19
C THR A 98 0.19 -23.03 -5.75
N ASP A 99 0.08 -21.91 -5.09
CA ASP A 99 -1.18 -21.21 -4.85
C ASP A 99 -1.81 -20.67 -6.14
N THR A 100 -0.99 -20.39 -7.18
CA THR A 100 -1.42 -20.00 -8.53
C THR A 100 -2.42 -21.00 -9.14
N GLU A 101 -2.10 -22.29 -9.09
CA GLU A 101 -2.99 -23.33 -9.61
C GLU A 101 -4.26 -23.46 -8.76
N VAL A 102 -4.14 -23.28 -7.43
CA VAL A 102 -5.29 -23.28 -6.52
C VAL A 102 -6.22 -22.11 -6.80
N LEU A 103 -5.69 -20.93 -7.06
CA LEU A 103 -6.48 -19.75 -7.48
C LEU A 103 -7.26 -20.04 -8.77
N LEU A 104 -6.60 -20.63 -9.77
CA LEU A 104 -7.25 -20.96 -11.03
C LEU A 104 -8.36 -22.01 -10.84
N ALA A 105 -8.08 -23.06 -10.07
CA ALA A 105 -9.07 -24.10 -9.73
C ALA A 105 -10.27 -23.52 -8.97
N ALA A 106 -10.03 -22.59 -8.05
CA ALA A 106 -11.08 -21.87 -7.32
C ALA A 106 -11.98 -21.04 -8.25
N TYR A 107 -11.38 -20.35 -9.23
CA TYR A 107 -12.15 -19.60 -10.23
C TYR A 107 -12.96 -20.53 -11.16
N ILE A 108 -12.37 -21.63 -11.61
CA ILE A 108 -13.07 -22.63 -12.44
C ILE A 108 -14.30 -23.17 -11.70
N GLN A 109 -14.17 -23.48 -10.40
CA GLN A 109 -15.23 -24.07 -9.60
C GLN A 109 -16.32 -23.06 -9.18
N TRP A 110 -15.93 -21.83 -8.78
CA TRP A 110 -16.84 -20.87 -8.13
C TRP A 110 -17.03 -19.56 -8.88
N GLY A 111 -16.37 -19.39 -10.03
CA GLY A 111 -16.39 -18.12 -10.76
C GLY A 111 -15.95 -16.95 -9.88
N GLU A 112 -16.62 -15.81 -9.99
CA GLU A 112 -16.33 -14.61 -9.20
C GLU A 112 -16.52 -14.81 -7.67
N GLN A 113 -17.33 -15.80 -7.24
CA GLN A 113 -17.54 -16.11 -5.82
C GLN A 113 -16.29 -16.67 -5.13
N CYS A 114 -15.30 -17.13 -5.90
CA CYS A 114 -14.00 -17.52 -5.33
C CYS A 114 -13.38 -16.40 -4.50
N LEU A 115 -13.58 -15.11 -4.86
CA LEU A 115 -13.04 -13.96 -4.16
C LEU A 115 -13.44 -13.88 -2.69
N GLN A 116 -14.62 -14.42 -2.32
CA GLN A 116 -15.06 -14.49 -0.93
C GLN A 116 -14.30 -15.52 -0.10
N LYS A 117 -13.76 -16.56 -0.76
CA LYS A 117 -13.02 -17.66 -0.12
C LYS A 117 -11.51 -17.41 -0.04
N LEU A 118 -10.98 -16.49 -0.85
CA LEU A 118 -9.54 -16.20 -0.86
C LEU A 118 -9.12 -15.39 0.37
N HIS A 119 -8.14 -15.89 1.12
CA HIS A 119 -7.39 -15.14 2.12
C HIS A 119 -5.99 -14.87 1.56
N GLY A 120 -5.67 -13.62 1.27
CA GLY A 120 -4.40 -13.30 0.65
C GLY A 120 -4.31 -11.86 0.16
N MET A 121 -3.18 -11.56 -0.43
CA MET A 121 -2.88 -10.34 -1.14
C MET A 121 -2.68 -10.68 -2.61
N PHE A 122 -3.43 -10.04 -3.52
CA PHE A 122 -3.41 -10.44 -4.91
C PHE A 122 -3.84 -9.37 -5.90
N ALA A 123 -3.27 -9.46 -7.08
CA ALA A 123 -3.76 -8.87 -8.31
C ALA A 123 -3.62 -9.92 -9.42
N PHE A 124 -4.68 -10.24 -10.13
CA PHE A 124 -4.63 -11.25 -11.18
C PHE A 124 -5.56 -10.95 -12.35
N ALA A 125 -5.28 -11.60 -13.47
CA ALA A 125 -6.14 -11.60 -14.64
C ALA A 125 -6.29 -13.03 -15.18
N ILE A 126 -7.53 -13.43 -15.47
CA ILE A 126 -7.90 -14.72 -16.07
C ILE A 126 -8.59 -14.47 -17.41
N TRP A 127 -8.07 -15.03 -18.48
CA TRP A 127 -8.68 -15.05 -19.79
C TRP A 127 -9.45 -16.36 -20.00
N ASP A 128 -10.74 -16.26 -20.29
CA ASP A 128 -11.57 -17.39 -20.76
C ASP A 128 -11.59 -17.42 -22.29
N THR A 129 -10.91 -18.38 -22.88
CA THR A 129 -10.78 -18.50 -24.33
C THR A 129 -12.11 -18.82 -25.01
N LYS A 130 -13.07 -19.42 -24.30
CA LYS A 130 -14.40 -19.81 -24.82
C LYS A 130 -15.38 -18.65 -24.80
N GLU A 131 -15.55 -18.02 -23.64
CA GLU A 131 -16.50 -16.93 -23.43
C GLU A 131 -15.95 -15.57 -23.88
N LYS A 132 -14.63 -15.49 -24.18
CA LYS A 132 -13.90 -14.26 -24.52
C LYS A 132 -14.09 -13.18 -23.46
N ILE A 133 -13.93 -13.57 -22.19
CA ILE A 133 -14.02 -12.71 -21.03
C ILE A 133 -12.64 -12.59 -20.39
N LEU A 134 -12.19 -11.36 -20.16
CA LEU A 134 -11.07 -11.06 -19.27
C LEU A 134 -11.63 -10.71 -17.89
N PHE A 135 -11.32 -11.54 -16.91
CA PHE A 135 -11.66 -11.31 -15.50
C PHE A 135 -10.42 -10.90 -14.73
N CYS A 136 -10.43 -9.70 -14.14
CA CYS A 136 -9.33 -9.21 -13.29
C CYS A 136 -9.84 -8.94 -11.89
N ALA A 137 -9.02 -9.20 -10.86
CA ALA A 137 -9.39 -8.90 -9.48
C ALA A 137 -8.20 -8.39 -8.67
N ARG A 138 -8.49 -7.57 -7.67
CA ARG A 138 -7.54 -7.04 -6.71
C ARG A 138 -7.99 -7.37 -5.28
N ASP A 139 -7.05 -7.69 -4.40
CA ASP A 139 -7.33 -8.03 -3.01
C ASP A 139 -8.11 -6.94 -2.26
N ARG A 140 -8.68 -7.30 -1.10
CA ARG A 140 -9.64 -6.49 -0.34
C ARG A 140 -9.14 -5.09 -0.02
N LEU A 141 -7.86 -4.96 0.35
CA LEU A 141 -7.25 -3.69 0.76
C LEU A 141 -6.37 -3.06 -0.32
N GLY A 142 -6.23 -3.72 -1.49
CA GLY A 142 -5.40 -3.25 -2.57
C GLY A 142 -3.90 -3.35 -2.26
N ILE A 143 -3.48 -4.39 -1.51
CA ILE A 143 -2.08 -4.63 -1.14
C ILE A 143 -1.22 -4.80 -2.40
N LYS A 144 -1.71 -5.56 -3.40
CA LYS A 144 -1.03 -5.72 -4.67
C LYS A 144 -1.49 -4.70 -5.69
N PRO A 145 -0.56 -4.09 -6.45
CA PRO A 145 -0.91 -3.08 -7.45
C PRO A 145 -1.56 -3.69 -8.68
N PHE A 146 -2.53 -2.96 -9.24
CA PHE A 146 -3.15 -3.24 -10.53
C PHE A 146 -3.51 -1.92 -11.20
N PHE A 147 -2.69 -1.48 -12.15
CA PHE A 147 -2.92 -0.29 -12.97
C PHE A 147 -3.47 -0.69 -14.32
N TYR A 148 -4.31 0.16 -14.92
CA TYR A 148 -4.86 -0.10 -16.25
C TYR A 148 -5.14 1.18 -17.03
N HIS A 149 -5.19 1.04 -18.34
CA HIS A 149 -5.66 2.03 -19.30
C HIS A 149 -6.71 1.37 -20.18
N TYR A 150 -7.80 2.10 -20.49
CA TYR A 150 -8.83 1.67 -21.41
C TYR A 150 -9.36 2.86 -22.20
N ASP A 151 -9.21 2.83 -23.51
CA ASP A 151 -9.66 3.88 -24.43
C ASP A 151 -10.98 3.57 -25.17
N GLY A 152 -11.62 2.44 -24.85
CA GLY A 152 -12.83 1.94 -25.49
C GLY A 152 -12.56 0.85 -26.54
N ASP A 153 -11.33 0.71 -27.03
CA ASP A 153 -10.91 -0.27 -28.00
C ASP A 153 -9.85 -1.23 -27.48
N THR A 154 -8.87 -0.70 -26.75
CA THR A 154 -7.76 -1.47 -26.19
C THR A 154 -7.68 -1.28 -24.67
N PHE A 155 -7.67 -2.38 -23.96
CA PHE A 155 -7.45 -2.44 -22.52
C PHE A 155 -6.04 -2.97 -22.26
N VAL A 156 -5.25 -2.22 -21.48
CA VAL A 156 -3.91 -2.63 -21.06
C VAL A 156 -3.83 -2.53 -19.54
N PHE A 157 -3.26 -3.53 -18.88
CA PHE A 157 -3.03 -3.51 -17.43
C PHE A 157 -1.61 -3.96 -17.07
N ALA A 158 -1.11 -3.50 -15.94
CA ALA A 158 0.18 -3.92 -15.41
C ALA A 158 0.28 -3.71 -13.88
N SER A 159 1.30 -4.35 -13.27
CA SER A 159 1.66 -4.12 -11.86
C SER A 159 2.30 -2.75 -11.62
N GLU A 160 2.94 -2.15 -12.63
CA GLU A 160 3.58 -0.82 -12.55
C GLU A 160 3.25 0.02 -13.77
N ILE A 161 3.13 1.34 -13.59
CA ILE A 161 2.73 2.27 -14.66
C ILE A 161 3.80 2.33 -15.77
N LYS A 162 5.10 2.21 -15.40
CA LYS A 162 6.19 2.19 -16.41
C LYS A 162 6.00 1.12 -17.49
N ALA A 163 5.36 0.00 -17.15
CA ALA A 163 5.06 -1.05 -18.12
C ALA A 163 3.91 -0.68 -19.07
N LEU A 164 2.91 0.07 -18.58
CA LEU A 164 1.85 0.65 -19.44
C LEU A 164 2.47 1.64 -20.43
N LEU A 165 3.34 2.54 -19.96
CA LEU A 165 4.02 3.50 -20.83
C LEU A 165 4.87 2.80 -21.88
N ALA A 166 5.64 1.79 -21.48
CA ALA A 166 6.48 1.00 -22.40
C ALA A 166 5.66 0.20 -23.42
N SER A 167 4.38 -0.14 -23.11
CA SER A 167 3.48 -0.81 -24.05
C SER A 167 2.92 0.11 -25.13
N GLY A 168 3.15 1.44 -25.03
CA GLY A 168 2.74 2.43 -26.01
C GLY A 168 1.72 3.45 -25.51
N ILE A 169 1.29 3.37 -24.25
CA ILE A 169 0.44 4.39 -23.65
C ILE A 169 1.26 5.68 -23.48
N ARG A 170 0.77 6.77 -24.05
CA ARG A 170 1.46 8.08 -23.97
C ARG A 170 1.24 8.70 -22.59
N PRO A 171 2.29 9.17 -21.92
CA PRO A 171 2.13 9.87 -20.66
C PRO A 171 1.41 11.20 -20.90
N ALA A 172 0.34 11.45 -20.15
CA ALA A 172 -0.36 12.72 -20.08
C ALA A 172 -0.57 13.08 -18.61
N LEU A 173 -0.52 14.35 -18.27
CA LEU A 173 -0.62 14.81 -16.90
C LEU A 173 -2.08 14.91 -16.45
N ASN A 174 -2.40 14.32 -15.30
CA ASN A 174 -3.67 14.54 -14.61
C ASN A 174 -3.58 15.75 -13.68
N GLU A 175 -3.92 16.94 -14.19
CA GLU A 175 -3.82 18.19 -13.42
C GLU A 175 -4.73 18.22 -12.19
N ARG A 176 -5.85 17.49 -12.19
CA ARG A 176 -6.72 17.37 -11.02
C ARG A 176 -6.00 16.69 -9.87
N ILE A 177 -5.31 15.59 -10.12
CA ILE A 177 -4.54 14.89 -9.08
C ILE A 177 -3.34 15.74 -8.63
N VAL A 178 -2.69 16.48 -9.53
CA VAL A 178 -1.66 17.46 -9.15
C VAL A 178 -2.21 18.51 -8.20
N PHE A 179 -3.41 19.05 -8.48
CA PHE A 179 -4.08 20.01 -7.59
C PHE A 179 -4.35 19.40 -6.21
N ASP A 180 -4.97 18.21 -6.15
CA ASP A 180 -5.30 17.56 -4.89
C ASP A 180 -4.05 17.21 -4.07
N TYR A 181 -2.98 16.81 -4.75
CA TYR A 181 -1.67 16.59 -4.15
C TYR A 181 -1.09 17.86 -3.52
N LEU A 182 -1.07 18.97 -4.25
CA LEU A 182 -0.47 20.22 -3.77
C LEU A 182 -1.34 20.93 -2.74
N TYR A 183 -2.66 20.98 -2.97
CA TYR A 183 -3.58 21.76 -2.16
C TYR A 183 -4.04 21.05 -0.90
N TYR A 184 -4.43 19.76 -1.00
CA TYR A 184 -4.92 18.96 0.11
C TYR A 184 -3.88 17.99 0.68
N GLY A 185 -2.80 17.70 -0.02
CA GLY A 185 -1.84 16.65 0.35
C GLY A 185 -2.36 15.24 0.09
N PHE A 186 -3.39 15.09 -0.76
CA PHE A 186 -4.00 13.79 -1.09
C PHE A 186 -3.57 13.26 -2.44
N TYR A 187 -3.31 11.97 -2.51
CA TYR A 187 -3.03 11.18 -3.69
C TYR A 187 -3.22 9.69 -3.34
N ASP A 188 -3.38 8.83 -4.34
CA ASP A 188 -3.77 7.42 -4.17
C ASP A 188 -5.12 7.23 -3.42
N TYR A 189 -5.99 8.22 -3.43
CA TYR A 189 -7.25 8.23 -2.71
C TYR A 189 -8.47 7.81 -3.56
N SER A 190 -8.27 7.71 -4.87
CA SER A 190 -9.26 7.35 -5.87
C SER A 190 -8.68 6.36 -6.88
N GLU A 191 -9.44 6.04 -7.92
CA GLU A 191 -8.93 5.25 -9.04
C GLU A 191 -7.97 6.03 -9.95
N GLU A 192 -8.00 7.37 -9.90
CA GLU A 192 -7.18 8.24 -10.74
C GLU A 192 -5.71 8.26 -10.28
N THR A 193 -4.80 8.36 -11.24
CA THR A 193 -3.36 8.48 -11.02
C THR A 193 -2.84 9.86 -11.46
N PHE A 194 -1.55 10.13 -11.26
CA PHE A 194 -0.91 11.34 -11.83
C PHE A 194 -0.84 11.32 -13.36
N PHE A 195 -1.08 10.17 -14.00
CA PHE A 195 -1.17 10.05 -15.45
C PHE A 195 -2.63 10.05 -15.88
N ASP A 196 -3.01 11.01 -16.71
CA ASP A 196 -4.36 11.06 -17.27
C ASP A 196 -4.66 9.81 -18.11
N GLY A 197 -5.86 9.23 -17.92
CA GLY A 197 -6.28 8.00 -18.59
C GLY A 197 -5.65 6.71 -18.03
N VAL A 198 -4.72 6.79 -17.07
CA VAL A 198 -4.20 5.63 -16.33
C VAL A 198 -4.87 5.55 -14.97
N LYS A 199 -5.54 4.44 -14.70
CA LYS A 199 -6.30 4.20 -13.47
C LYS A 199 -5.75 3.03 -12.66
N THR A 200 -6.10 2.99 -11.38
CA THR A 200 -5.88 1.83 -10.52
C THR A 200 -7.20 1.09 -10.27
N LEU A 201 -7.19 -0.24 -10.31
CA LEU A 201 -8.34 -1.01 -9.87
C LEU A 201 -8.47 -0.89 -8.34
N PRO A 202 -9.60 -0.40 -7.80
CA PRO A 202 -9.75 -0.22 -6.35
C PRO A 202 -9.63 -1.54 -5.58
N GLY A 203 -9.10 -1.49 -4.36
CA GLY A 203 -9.09 -2.63 -3.45
C GLY A 203 -10.49 -3.20 -3.23
N GLY A 204 -10.60 -4.52 -3.04
CA GLY A 204 -11.87 -5.21 -2.87
C GLY A 204 -12.76 -5.23 -4.12
N SER A 205 -12.16 -5.05 -5.30
CA SER A 205 -12.90 -4.94 -6.56
C SER A 205 -12.44 -5.96 -7.60
N PHE A 206 -13.33 -6.29 -8.51
CA PHE A 206 -13.00 -7.03 -9.72
C PHE A 206 -13.53 -6.30 -10.96
N LEU A 207 -12.94 -6.62 -12.09
CA LEU A 207 -13.23 -6.08 -13.40
C LEU A 207 -13.56 -7.23 -14.35
N LYS A 208 -14.58 -7.08 -15.18
CA LYS A 208 -14.87 -7.94 -16.32
C LYS A 208 -14.87 -7.12 -17.59
N LEU A 209 -14.13 -7.58 -18.58
CA LEU A 209 -14.16 -7.02 -19.93
C LEU A 209 -14.60 -8.12 -20.91
N GLN A 210 -15.70 -7.87 -21.62
CA GLN A 210 -16.22 -8.74 -22.67
C GLN A 210 -16.59 -7.88 -23.88
N GLY A 211 -15.95 -8.15 -25.01
CA GLY A 211 -16.02 -7.22 -26.16
C GLY A 211 -15.51 -5.84 -25.73
N LYS A 212 -16.35 -4.81 -25.88
CA LYS A 212 -16.04 -3.43 -25.46
C LYS A 212 -16.70 -3.04 -24.13
N VAL A 213 -17.38 -3.96 -23.45
CA VAL A 213 -18.10 -3.67 -22.20
C VAL A 213 -17.18 -3.93 -21.01
N LEU A 214 -16.73 -2.86 -20.38
CA LEU A 214 -15.97 -2.87 -19.14
C LEU A 214 -16.92 -2.70 -17.95
N ALA A 215 -16.93 -3.65 -17.02
CA ALA A 215 -17.70 -3.58 -15.78
C ALA A 215 -16.79 -3.77 -14.57
N ILE A 216 -16.81 -2.82 -13.62
CA ILE A 216 -16.10 -2.91 -12.34
C ILE A 216 -17.12 -3.09 -11.23
N LYS A 217 -16.89 -4.07 -10.34
CA LYS A 217 -17.75 -4.33 -9.19
C LYS A 217 -16.91 -4.50 -7.94
N LYS A 218 -17.41 -3.96 -6.83
CA LYS A 218 -16.80 -4.14 -5.51
C LYS A 218 -17.37 -5.42 -4.89
N TYR A 219 -16.48 -6.34 -4.48
CA TYR A 219 -16.87 -7.59 -3.82
C TYR A 219 -16.69 -7.53 -2.30
N TRP A 220 -15.91 -6.56 -1.78
CA TRP A 220 -15.68 -6.38 -0.36
C TRP A 220 -15.52 -4.89 0.01
N ASP A 221 -16.10 -4.49 1.14
CA ASP A 221 -15.95 -3.18 1.75
C ASP A 221 -16.22 -3.29 3.26
N LEU A 222 -15.46 -2.59 4.09
CA LEU A 222 -15.72 -2.49 5.52
C LEU A 222 -17.14 -1.92 5.81
N ALA A 223 -17.65 -1.05 4.94
CA ALA A 223 -18.98 -0.46 5.08
C ALA A 223 -20.13 -1.45 4.85
N TYR A 224 -19.88 -2.68 4.38
CA TYR A 224 -20.95 -3.70 4.25
C TYR A 224 -21.46 -4.19 5.60
N ARG A 225 -20.64 -4.10 6.65
CA ARG A 225 -21.02 -4.42 8.03
C ARG A 225 -21.34 -3.14 8.83
N ARG A 226 -22.29 -2.34 8.36
CA ARG A 226 -22.65 -1.07 8.97
C ARG A 226 -23.13 -1.27 10.41
N ASP A 227 -22.58 -0.45 11.32
CA ASP A 227 -23.00 -0.34 12.73
C ASP A 227 -22.89 -1.66 13.57
N ASP A 228 -22.13 -2.65 13.09
CA ASP A 228 -21.87 -3.92 13.79
C ASP A 228 -20.76 -3.80 14.85
N VAL A 229 -20.80 -2.76 15.70
CA VAL A 229 -19.90 -2.71 16.86
C VAL A 229 -20.23 -3.89 17.77
N GLU A 230 -19.26 -4.81 17.91
CA GLU A 230 -19.45 -6.01 18.75
C GLU A 230 -19.54 -5.60 20.23
N GLU A 231 -20.59 -6.07 20.93
CA GLU A 231 -20.57 -6.07 22.39
C GLU A 231 -19.65 -7.18 22.88
N ILE A 232 -18.44 -6.81 23.30
CA ILE A 232 -17.43 -7.75 23.74
C ILE A 232 -16.73 -7.22 24.99
N SER A 233 -16.51 -8.09 25.99
CA SER A 233 -15.67 -7.74 27.15
C SER A 233 -14.19 -7.60 26.75
N MET A 234 -13.41 -6.94 27.59
CA MET A 234 -11.96 -6.80 27.37
C MET A 234 -11.28 -8.17 27.30
N GLU A 235 -11.65 -9.09 28.17
CA GLU A 235 -11.07 -10.43 28.26
C GLU A 235 -11.33 -11.26 26.99
N ASN A 236 -12.58 -11.26 26.53
CA ASN A 236 -12.96 -11.95 25.28
C ASN A 236 -12.30 -11.27 24.05
N ALA A 237 -12.16 -9.95 24.07
CA ALA A 237 -11.48 -9.21 23.02
C ALA A 237 -9.98 -9.56 22.96
N GLU A 238 -9.32 -9.71 24.13
CA GLU A 238 -7.92 -10.15 24.19
C GLU A 238 -7.74 -11.57 23.62
N GLU A 239 -8.59 -12.51 24.02
CA GLU A 239 -8.53 -13.88 23.53
C GLU A 239 -8.70 -13.93 22.01
N LYS A 240 -9.75 -13.30 21.48
CA LYS A 240 -10.05 -13.26 20.05
C LYS A 240 -8.95 -12.53 19.25
N PHE A 241 -8.40 -11.44 19.80
CA PHE A 241 -7.28 -10.71 19.21
C PHE A 241 -6.05 -11.61 19.07
N LYS A 242 -5.64 -12.29 20.15
CA LYS A 242 -4.50 -13.20 20.16
C LYS A 242 -4.67 -14.34 19.15
N ALA A 243 -5.85 -14.96 19.14
CA ALA A 243 -6.15 -16.08 18.24
C ALA A 243 -6.09 -15.66 16.76
N LEU A 244 -6.76 -14.55 16.40
CA LEU A 244 -6.78 -14.06 15.03
C LEU A 244 -5.39 -13.59 14.56
N LEU A 245 -4.62 -12.94 15.43
CA LEU A 245 -3.28 -12.48 15.10
C LEU A 245 -2.32 -13.65 14.89
N ALA A 246 -2.33 -14.62 15.80
CA ALA A 246 -1.48 -15.81 15.67
C ALA A 246 -1.81 -16.61 14.40
N ASP A 247 -3.11 -16.77 14.07
CA ASP A 247 -3.54 -17.44 12.84
C ASP A 247 -3.11 -16.66 11.59
N SER A 248 -3.32 -15.33 11.57
CA SER A 248 -2.86 -14.48 10.47
C SER A 248 -1.36 -14.61 10.26
N ILE A 249 -0.56 -14.47 11.30
CA ILE A 249 0.91 -14.60 11.21
C ILE A 249 1.29 -15.98 10.69
N LYS A 250 0.71 -17.05 11.24
CA LYS A 250 0.96 -18.42 10.77
C LYS A 250 0.70 -18.58 9.27
N LEU A 251 -0.38 -17.99 8.76
CA LEU A 251 -0.70 -18.02 7.34
C LEU A 251 0.33 -17.24 6.51
N HIS A 252 0.78 -16.08 7.01
CA HIS A 252 1.78 -15.25 6.33
C HIS A 252 3.19 -15.84 6.33
N PHE A 253 3.46 -16.86 7.15
CA PHE A 253 4.72 -17.64 7.11
C PHE A 253 4.75 -18.72 6.05
N ARG A 254 3.66 -19.00 5.33
CA ARG A 254 3.65 -19.98 4.24
C ARG A 254 4.58 -19.52 3.10
N SER A 255 5.75 -20.15 3.04
CA SER A 255 6.84 -19.77 2.13
C SER A 255 7.86 -20.91 2.06
N ASP A 256 8.42 -21.16 0.86
CA ASP A 256 9.54 -22.08 0.65
C ASP A 256 10.90 -21.36 0.67
N VAL A 257 10.90 -20.06 1.00
CA VAL A 257 12.10 -19.22 1.13
C VAL A 257 12.13 -18.51 2.49
N PRO A 258 13.32 -18.01 2.93
CA PRO A 258 13.44 -17.33 4.21
C PRO A 258 12.50 -16.13 4.38
N VAL A 259 11.91 -16.03 5.58
CA VAL A 259 11.03 -14.95 6.01
C VAL A 259 11.72 -14.17 7.15
N GLY A 260 11.79 -12.86 7.02
CA GLY A 260 12.24 -11.93 8.05
C GLY A 260 11.19 -10.86 8.33
N LEU A 261 11.55 -9.83 9.07
CA LEU A 261 10.63 -8.72 9.34
C LEU A 261 11.32 -7.36 9.48
N GLY A 262 10.58 -6.30 9.16
CA GLY A 262 10.96 -4.93 9.44
C GLY A 262 10.75 -4.61 10.93
N LEU A 263 11.80 -4.11 11.61
CA LEU A 263 11.77 -3.78 13.03
C LEU A 263 12.03 -2.31 13.25
N SER A 264 11.11 -1.64 13.96
CA SER A 264 11.27 -0.29 14.51
C SER A 264 11.23 -0.34 16.05
N SER A 265 11.45 0.79 16.71
CA SER A 265 11.24 0.90 18.15
C SER A 265 9.76 0.90 18.58
N GLY A 266 8.82 0.81 17.61
CA GLY A 266 7.39 0.92 17.82
C GLY A 266 6.73 -0.35 18.37
N LEU A 267 5.58 -0.18 19.02
CA LEU A 267 4.79 -1.27 19.60
C LEU A 267 4.36 -2.31 18.55
N ASP A 268 3.98 -1.86 17.35
CA ASP A 268 3.44 -2.70 16.29
C ASP A 268 4.47 -3.71 15.76
N SER A 269 5.65 -3.23 15.38
CA SER A 269 6.73 -4.10 14.88
C SER A 269 7.25 -5.06 15.95
N ASN A 270 7.26 -4.63 17.21
CA ASN A 270 7.65 -5.52 18.32
C ASN A 270 6.56 -6.54 18.65
N THR A 271 5.28 -6.20 18.48
CA THR A 271 4.18 -7.18 18.53
C THR A 271 4.32 -8.23 17.43
N LEU A 272 4.62 -7.78 16.21
CA LEU A 272 4.85 -8.67 15.08
C LEU A 272 6.04 -9.60 15.32
N LEU A 273 7.15 -9.07 15.83
CA LEU A 273 8.34 -9.87 16.20
C LEU A 273 7.99 -10.93 17.24
N TYR A 274 7.33 -10.53 18.34
CA TYR A 274 6.96 -11.46 19.40
C TYR A 274 6.11 -12.64 18.86
N TYR A 275 5.00 -12.32 18.17
CA TYR A 275 4.12 -13.38 17.65
C TYR A 275 4.76 -14.20 16.52
N SER A 276 5.66 -13.61 15.73
CA SER A 276 6.39 -14.36 14.71
C SER A 276 7.31 -15.42 15.32
N GLU A 277 8.03 -15.08 16.37
CA GLU A 277 8.89 -16.02 17.10
C GLU A 277 8.08 -17.07 17.88
N GLU A 278 6.95 -16.66 18.47
CA GLU A 278 6.04 -17.57 19.17
C GLU A 278 5.45 -18.62 18.21
N VAL A 279 5.00 -18.18 17.03
CA VAL A 279 4.39 -19.08 16.03
C VAL A 279 5.40 -20.01 15.38
N THR A 280 6.63 -19.54 15.14
CA THR A 280 7.66 -20.31 14.42
C THR A 280 8.59 -21.10 15.33
N GLY A 281 8.73 -20.70 16.59
CA GLY A 281 9.73 -21.23 17.52
C GLY A 281 11.17 -20.86 17.19
N HIS A 282 11.40 -19.90 16.29
CA HIS A 282 12.73 -19.51 15.82
C HIS A 282 12.97 -18.00 15.96
N THR A 283 14.23 -17.62 16.20
CA THR A 283 14.66 -16.22 16.15
C THR A 283 14.59 -15.70 14.72
N MET A 284 13.97 -14.54 14.54
CA MET A 284 13.73 -13.93 13.24
C MET A 284 14.88 -13.03 12.77
N HIS A 285 15.19 -13.06 11.48
CA HIS A 285 15.94 -11.98 10.84
C HIS A 285 15.14 -10.70 10.87
N THR A 286 15.69 -9.65 11.49
CA THR A 286 15.04 -8.34 11.61
C THR A 286 15.88 -7.26 10.93
N PHE A 287 15.22 -6.31 10.28
CA PHE A 287 15.87 -5.26 9.50
C PHE A 287 15.38 -3.88 9.95
N SER A 288 16.32 -2.96 10.19
CA SER A 288 16.03 -1.58 10.62
C SER A 288 16.86 -0.57 9.86
N GLU A 289 16.27 0.58 9.57
CA GLU A 289 16.96 1.79 9.16
C GLU A 289 17.44 2.57 10.38
N CYS A 290 18.71 2.92 10.41
CA CYS A 290 19.36 3.64 11.52
C CYS A 290 19.88 4.99 11.06
N LEU A 291 19.43 6.06 11.71
CA LEU A 291 19.91 7.41 11.42
C LEU A 291 21.27 7.66 12.07
N ALA A 292 22.14 8.39 11.40
CA ALA A 292 23.45 8.75 11.93
C ALA A 292 23.36 9.72 13.14
N SER A 293 22.28 10.54 13.23
CA SER A 293 22.08 11.45 14.35
C SER A 293 21.56 10.71 15.59
N ASN A 294 22.12 11.02 16.79
CA ASN A 294 21.70 10.36 18.04
C ASN A 294 20.28 10.75 18.50
N GLU A 295 19.80 11.94 18.16
CA GLU A 295 18.52 12.47 18.67
C GLU A 295 17.30 11.71 18.13
N TYR A 296 17.35 11.26 16.88
CA TYR A 296 16.25 10.54 16.19
C TYR A 296 16.57 9.08 15.92
N ASN A 297 17.72 8.58 16.42
CA ASN A 297 18.16 7.22 16.14
C ASN A 297 17.38 6.20 16.97
N GLU A 298 16.36 5.61 16.38
CA GLU A 298 15.57 4.55 17.01
C GLU A 298 16.38 3.28 17.28
N CYS A 299 17.49 3.08 16.57
CA CYS A 299 18.30 1.88 16.71
C CYS A 299 18.95 1.74 18.08
N LEU A 300 19.21 2.83 18.80
CA LEU A 300 19.71 2.77 20.19
C LEU A 300 18.70 2.07 21.12
N LEU A 301 17.42 2.30 20.89
CA LEU A 301 16.34 1.69 21.69
C LEU A 301 16.07 0.24 21.28
N ILE A 302 16.16 -0.03 19.98
CA ILE A 302 16.06 -1.40 19.46
C ILE A 302 17.22 -2.23 20.04
N ASP A 303 18.44 -1.69 20.05
CA ASP A 303 19.63 -2.36 20.61
C ASP A 303 19.45 -2.67 22.10
N GLU A 304 18.98 -1.70 22.89
CA GLU A 304 18.70 -1.91 24.32
C GLU A 304 17.66 -3.02 24.54
N TYR A 305 16.59 -3.03 23.73
CA TYR A 305 15.54 -4.04 23.80
C TYR A 305 16.04 -5.44 23.40
N LEU A 306 16.74 -5.55 22.26
CA LEU A 306 17.23 -6.82 21.72
C LEU A 306 18.33 -7.42 22.61
N ASN A 307 19.19 -6.60 23.23
CA ASN A 307 20.19 -7.05 24.20
C ASN A 307 19.53 -7.66 25.44
N LYS A 308 18.46 -7.03 25.96
CA LYS A 308 17.69 -7.57 27.11
C LYS A 308 16.99 -8.88 26.78
N THR A 309 16.59 -9.11 25.54
CA THR A 309 15.88 -10.31 25.09
C THR A 309 16.80 -11.34 24.44
N GLN A 310 18.12 -11.10 24.36
CA GLN A 310 19.13 -11.96 23.72
C GLN A 310 18.86 -12.31 22.25
N LYS A 311 18.11 -11.47 21.54
CA LYS A 311 17.76 -11.64 20.13
C LYS A 311 18.89 -11.11 19.24
N LYS A 312 19.53 -11.97 18.40
CA LYS A 312 20.81 -11.65 17.74
C LYS A 312 20.76 -11.45 16.22
N LEU A 313 19.66 -11.78 15.55
CA LEU A 313 19.59 -11.69 14.08
C LEU A 313 19.04 -10.32 13.64
N TRP A 314 19.69 -9.23 14.09
CA TRP A 314 19.30 -7.88 13.77
C TRP A 314 20.31 -7.23 12.81
N HIS A 315 19.79 -6.79 11.66
CA HIS A 315 20.52 -6.15 10.59
C HIS A 315 20.15 -4.67 10.51
N ARG A 316 21.17 -3.82 10.40
CA ARG A 316 21.04 -2.36 10.45
C ARG A 316 21.56 -1.72 9.18
N LYS A 317 20.72 -0.97 8.49
CA LYS A 317 21.14 -0.09 7.41
C LYS A 317 21.37 1.31 7.98
N ALA A 318 22.62 1.75 8.04
CA ALA A 318 22.92 3.14 8.35
C ALA A 318 22.47 4.03 7.19
N LEU A 319 21.82 5.16 7.53
CA LEU A 319 21.31 6.13 6.57
C LEU A 319 22.07 7.45 6.72
N ASP A 320 22.61 7.89 5.59
CA ASP A 320 23.21 9.21 5.43
C ASP A 320 22.25 10.18 4.76
N ALA A 321 22.21 11.44 5.22
CA ALA A 321 21.29 12.43 4.71
C ALA A 321 21.50 12.75 3.22
N ASP A 322 22.77 12.91 2.81
CA ASP A 322 23.10 13.30 1.45
C ASP A 322 22.83 12.13 0.47
N GLU A 323 23.13 10.88 0.88
CA GLU A 323 22.78 9.68 0.11
C GLU A 323 21.28 9.58 -0.14
N LEU A 324 20.44 9.83 0.88
CA LEU A 324 18.98 9.73 0.75
C LEU A 324 18.41 10.80 -0.19
N PHE A 325 18.90 12.04 -0.12
CA PHE A 325 18.42 13.08 -1.03
C PHE A 325 18.86 12.81 -2.49
N ALA A 326 20.09 12.37 -2.69
CA ALA A 326 20.60 11.99 -4.01
C ALA A 326 19.79 10.84 -4.64
N PHE A 327 19.21 9.96 -3.81
CA PHE A 327 18.37 8.84 -4.25
C PHE A 327 16.94 9.26 -4.64
N ALA A 328 16.53 10.51 -4.39
CA ALA A 328 15.14 10.95 -4.61
C ALA A 328 14.67 10.83 -6.07
N ASP A 329 15.56 11.06 -7.05
CA ASP A 329 15.24 10.90 -8.47
C ASP A 329 15.07 9.43 -8.87
N GLU A 330 15.88 8.54 -8.30
CA GLU A 330 15.75 7.09 -8.51
C GLU A 330 14.48 6.55 -7.87
N GLU A 331 14.14 7.03 -6.66
CA GLU A 331 12.88 6.66 -5.99
C GLU A 331 11.66 7.07 -6.84
N ASN A 332 11.68 8.19 -7.57
CA ASN A 332 10.61 8.54 -8.52
C ASN A 332 10.44 7.49 -9.63
N LYS A 333 11.54 6.91 -10.14
CA LYS A 333 11.46 5.80 -11.12
C LYS A 333 10.89 4.54 -10.49
N ILE A 334 11.26 4.26 -9.23
CA ILE A 334 10.78 3.10 -8.50
C ILE A 334 9.26 3.22 -8.29
N GLN A 335 8.81 4.39 -7.83
CA GLN A 335 7.42 4.63 -7.44
C GLN A 335 6.47 4.94 -8.62
N ASP A 336 6.97 5.25 -9.81
CA ASP A 336 6.23 5.71 -11.00
C ASP A 336 5.45 7.02 -10.81
N GLN A 337 5.14 7.41 -9.59
CA GLN A 337 4.35 8.57 -9.21
C GLN A 337 4.98 9.28 -8.00
N PRO A 338 4.62 10.53 -7.72
CA PRO A 338 5.02 11.20 -6.49
C PRO A 338 4.76 10.36 -5.22
N TYR A 339 5.64 10.47 -4.22
CA TYR A 339 5.66 9.62 -3.03
C TYR A 339 5.89 10.40 -1.73
N GLY A 340 5.85 9.70 -0.58
CA GLY A 340 5.70 10.26 0.76
C GLY A 340 6.93 10.95 1.38
N GLY A 341 8.08 11.02 0.67
CA GLY A 341 9.26 11.72 1.19
C GLY A 341 10.41 10.81 1.63
N ILE A 342 11.31 11.39 2.42
CA ILE A 342 12.51 10.70 2.94
C ILE A 342 12.19 9.37 3.64
N PRO A 343 11.08 9.25 4.40
CA PRO A 343 10.70 7.95 4.99
C PRO A 343 10.51 6.82 3.96
N THR A 344 10.03 7.14 2.75
CA THR A 344 9.86 6.14 1.68
C THR A 344 11.22 5.65 1.21
N ILE A 345 12.17 6.57 0.96
CA ILE A 345 13.53 6.23 0.56
C ILE A 345 14.24 5.39 1.64
N ALA A 346 14.05 5.74 2.92
CA ALA A 346 14.61 4.97 4.04
C ALA A 346 14.11 3.51 4.03
N ASN A 347 12.80 3.29 3.79
CA ASN A 347 12.27 1.94 3.63
C ASN A 347 12.92 1.20 2.44
N THR A 348 13.10 1.86 1.30
CA THR A 348 13.77 1.28 0.12
C THR A 348 15.17 0.78 0.47
N LYS A 349 15.92 1.57 1.24
CA LYS A 349 17.27 1.18 1.72
C LYS A 349 17.24 0.00 2.70
N ARG A 350 16.20 -0.16 3.52
CA ARG A 350 16.03 -1.34 4.37
C ARG A 350 15.80 -2.61 3.55
N TYR A 351 15.04 -2.54 2.46
CA TYR A 351 14.84 -3.69 1.58
C TYR A 351 16.11 -4.06 0.78
N GLU A 352 16.94 -3.08 0.46
CA GLU A 352 18.29 -3.31 -0.06
C GLU A 352 19.11 -4.16 0.92
N GLU A 353 19.07 -3.83 2.22
CA GLU A 353 19.77 -4.61 3.25
C GLU A 353 19.23 -6.03 3.35
N ALA A 354 17.92 -6.24 3.31
CA ALA A 354 17.34 -7.58 3.32
C ALA A 354 17.77 -8.45 2.14
N LYS A 355 18.07 -7.83 0.98
CA LYS A 355 18.64 -8.52 -0.17
C LYS A 355 20.05 -9.05 0.12
N ASN A 356 20.87 -8.30 0.86
CA ASN A 356 22.23 -8.70 1.21
C ASN A 356 22.28 -9.96 2.09
N PHE A 357 21.17 -10.27 2.81
CA PHE A 357 21.02 -11.45 3.67
C PHE A 357 20.14 -12.55 3.04
N ASP A 358 19.81 -12.44 1.75
CA ASP A 358 18.96 -13.37 0.99
C ASP A 358 17.57 -13.66 1.64
N VAL A 359 17.03 -12.72 2.39
CA VAL A 359 15.68 -12.80 2.94
C VAL A 359 14.71 -12.27 1.88
N LYS A 360 13.95 -13.18 1.23
CA LYS A 360 13.05 -12.82 0.11
C LYS A 360 11.70 -12.27 0.58
N VAL A 361 11.23 -12.66 1.75
CA VAL A 361 9.93 -12.25 2.30
C VAL A 361 10.13 -11.46 3.58
N LEU A 362 9.43 -10.32 3.72
CA LEU A 362 9.48 -9.48 4.90
C LEU A 362 8.08 -9.23 5.44
N LEU A 363 7.87 -9.51 6.73
CA LEU A 363 6.65 -9.11 7.44
C LEU A 363 6.78 -7.66 7.91
N GLU A 364 5.70 -6.88 7.75
CA GLU A 364 5.64 -5.46 8.11
C GLU A 364 4.42 -5.17 9.00
N GLY A 365 4.58 -4.24 9.93
CA GLY A 365 3.59 -3.91 10.96
C GLY A 365 2.54 -2.88 10.55
N GLU A 366 2.21 -2.76 9.27
CA GLU A 366 1.26 -1.77 8.78
C GLU A 366 -0.20 -2.11 9.14
N GLY A 367 -1.00 -1.09 9.39
CA GLY A 367 -2.45 -1.19 9.61
C GLY A 367 -2.91 -1.10 11.05
N LEU A 368 -2.11 -1.45 12.06
CA LEU A 368 -2.53 -1.40 13.47
C LEU A 368 -2.89 0.01 13.96
N ASP A 369 -2.20 1.03 13.46
CA ASP A 369 -2.53 2.42 13.81
C ASP A 369 -3.92 2.80 13.32
N GLU A 370 -4.27 2.40 12.11
CA GLU A 370 -5.55 2.72 11.49
C GLU A 370 -6.71 1.94 12.13
N ILE A 371 -6.53 0.65 12.41
CA ILE A 371 -7.61 -0.20 12.94
C ILE A 371 -7.81 -0.08 14.46
N LEU A 372 -6.76 0.31 15.22
CA LEU A 372 -6.81 0.45 16.68
C LEU A 372 -6.68 1.90 17.18
N GLY A 373 -6.80 2.89 16.30
CA GLY A 373 -6.82 4.30 16.68
C GLY A 373 -5.46 4.82 17.19
N GLY A 374 -4.35 4.45 16.54
CA GLY A 374 -2.99 4.75 16.98
C GLY A 374 -2.52 6.20 16.74
N TYR A 375 -3.21 7.00 15.92
CA TYR A 375 -2.85 8.39 15.68
C TYR A 375 -3.58 9.36 16.60
N ARG A 376 -2.91 10.46 16.96
CA ARG A 376 -3.46 11.45 17.90
C ARG A 376 -4.81 12.02 17.47
N TYR A 377 -5.00 12.32 16.17
CA TYR A 377 -6.27 12.86 15.67
C TYR A 377 -7.45 11.88 15.78
N TYR A 378 -7.23 10.57 15.87
CA TYR A 378 -8.31 9.61 16.16
C TYR A 378 -8.88 9.80 17.56
N ARG A 379 -8.07 10.27 18.50
CA ARG A 379 -8.56 10.65 19.84
C ARG A 379 -9.51 11.84 19.75
N ASP A 380 -9.17 12.85 18.96
CA ASP A 380 -10.02 14.02 18.76
C ASP A 380 -11.37 13.62 18.13
N GLU A 381 -11.39 12.67 17.21
CA GLU A 381 -12.62 12.11 16.63
C GLU A 381 -13.42 11.26 17.65
N TYR A 382 -12.73 10.49 18.49
CA TYR A 382 -13.37 9.74 19.58
C TYR A 382 -14.00 10.67 20.63
N GLU A 383 -13.34 11.77 20.99
CA GLU A 383 -13.89 12.77 21.93
C GLU A 383 -15.18 13.41 21.37
N LYS A 384 -15.30 13.62 20.06
CA LYS A 384 -16.57 14.05 19.43
C LYS A 384 -17.68 13.03 19.60
N ASP A 385 -17.37 11.74 19.49
CA ASP A 385 -18.34 10.66 19.72
C ASP A 385 -18.81 10.64 21.18
N VAL A 386 -17.89 10.75 22.15
CA VAL A 386 -18.20 10.82 23.59
C VAL A 386 -19.05 12.04 23.92
N ALA A 387 -18.73 13.22 23.39
CA ALA A 387 -19.48 14.46 23.62
C ALA A 387 -20.94 14.38 23.10
N ARG A 388 -21.20 13.54 22.11
CA ARG A 388 -22.55 13.31 21.57
C ARG A 388 -23.37 12.26 22.36
N GLY A 389 -22.78 11.62 23.37
CA GLY A 389 -23.40 10.51 24.10
C GLY A 389 -23.61 9.26 23.23
N THR A 390 -22.91 9.17 22.13
CA THR A 390 -22.95 8.04 21.20
C THR A 390 -21.76 7.12 21.47
N ASP A 391 -21.95 6.18 22.39
CA ASP A 391 -21.01 5.04 22.60
C ASP A 391 -20.91 4.12 21.35
N GLY A 392 -21.21 4.64 20.17
CA GLY A 392 -21.41 3.87 18.96
C GLY A 392 -22.81 3.22 18.83
N ARG A 393 -23.68 3.36 19.83
CA ARG A 393 -25.02 2.73 19.94
C ARG A 393 -26.17 3.69 19.66
N GLY A 394 -26.17 4.43 18.59
CA GLY A 394 -27.22 5.39 18.30
C GLY A 394 -28.24 4.91 17.24
N GLU A 395 -29.52 5.32 17.38
CA GLU A 395 -30.69 4.97 16.56
C GLU A 395 -30.52 4.99 15.04
N LYS A 396 -31.24 4.07 14.36
CA LYS A 396 -31.34 4.00 12.89
C LYS A 396 -31.86 5.31 12.31
N ARG A 397 -31.11 5.98 11.46
CA ARG A 397 -31.59 7.06 10.60
C ARG A 397 -31.19 6.85 9.14
N GLY A 398 -32.14 7.22 8.27
CA GLY A 398 -32.05 7.05 6.83
C GLY A 398 -30.96 7.89 6.13
N ALA A 399 -30.84 7.66 4.84
CA ALA A 399 -29.93 8.21 3.83
C ALA A 399 -28.78 9.09 4.34
N GLN A 400 -27.59 8.53 4.31
CA GLN A 400 -26.37 9.19 4.77
C GLN A 400 -26.02 10.37 3.87
N LYS A 401 -25.92 11.57 4.46
CA LYS A 401 -25.21 12.67 3.82
C LYS A 401 -23.72 12.30 3.76
N MET A 402 -23.14 12.36 2.58
CA MET A 402 -21.68 12.37 2.43
C MET A 402 -21.12 13.54 3.24
N VAL A 403 -20.25 13.25 4.20
CA VAL A 403 -19.54 14.29 4.94
C VAL A 403 -18.43 14.80 4.03
N SER A 404 -18.49 16.06 3.64
CA SER A 404 -17.43 16.73 2.89
C SER A 404 -16.27 17.01 3.85
N TYR A 405 -15.22 16.20 3.79
CA TYR A 405 -13.99 16.46 4.54
C TYR A 405 -13.16 17.62 3.94
N GLY A 406 -13.47 18.07 2.73
CA GLY A 406 -12.84 19.21 2.10
C GLY A 406 -13.11 20.54 2.80
N GLN A 407 -14.17 20.64 3.60
CA GLN A 407 -14.48 21.84 4.39
C GLN A 407 -13.77 21.85 5.76
N ASP A 408 -13.48 20.67 6.34
CA ASP A 408 -12.84 20.54 7.65
C ASP A 408 -11.32 20.32 7.58
N MET A 409 -10.79 20.09 6.38
CA MET A 409 -9.35 19.87 6.20
C MET A 409 -8.65 21.20 5.99
N THR A 410 -7.76 21.53 6.90
CA THR A 410 -6.80 22.59 6.69
C THR A 410 -6.00 22.27 5.42
N PRO A 411 -5.97 23.14 4.40
CA PRO A 411 -5.13 22.93 3.24
C PRO A 411 -3.70 22.61 3.66
N ALA A 412 -3.04 21.69 2.97
CA ALA A 412 -1.64 21.37 3.22
C ALA A 412 -0.74 22.58 3.02
N VAL A 413 -1.25 23.56 2.28
CA VAL A 413 -0.58 24.84 1.98
C VAL A 413 -1.54 26.01 2.08
N GLU A 414 -1.02 27.20 2.40
CA GLU A 414 -1.74 28.46 2.29
C GLU A 414 -2.13 28.73 0.82
N ARG A 415 -3.38 29.12 0.58
CA ARG A 415 -3.93 29.33 -0.78
C ARG A 415 -3.09 30.26 -1.65
N ASN A 416 -2.47 31.27 -1.04
CA ASN A 416 -1.66 32.27 -1.72
C ASN A 416 -0.35 31.75 -2.31
N VAL A 417 0.12 30.56 -1.90
CA VAL A 417 1.36 29.94 -2.40
C VAL A 417 1.14 29.27 -3.77
N LEU A 418 -0.09 28.87 -4.05
CA LEU A 418 -0.47 28.36 -5.37
C LEU A 418 -0.96 29.49 -6.27
N ASN A 419 -0.88 29.29 -7.59
CA ASN A 419 -1.41 30.22 -8.59
C ASN A 419 -2.94 30.35 -8.42
N ALA A 420 -3.45 31.57 -8.38
CA ALA A 420 -4.87 31.84 -8.15
C ALA A 420 -5.77 31.20 -9.23
N GLY A 421 -5.37 31.25 -10.50
CA GLY A 421 -6.10 30.60 -11.59
C GLY A 421 -6.17 29.10 -11.43
N PHE A 422 -5.05 28.46 -11.06
CA PHE A 422 -5.00 27.02 -10.79
C PHE A 422 -5.91 26.63 -9.61
N VAL A 423 -5.89 27.42 -8.52
CA VAL A 423 -6.79 27.20 -7.37
C VAL A 423 -8.25 27.34 -7.79
N THR A 424 -8.62 28.40 -8.51
CA THR A 424 -10.01 28.65 -8.92
C THR A 424 -10.55 27.55 -9.83
N THR A 425 -9.70 26.98 -10.71
CA THR A 425 -10.12 25.92 -11.64
C THR A 425 -10.58 24.65 -10.93
N TYR A 426 -9.97 24.31 -9.77
CA TYR A 426 -10.17 22.99 -9.15
C TYR A 426 -10.84 23.02 -7.79
N THR A 427 -11.01 24.16 -7.11
CA THR A 427 -11.63 24.24 -5.76
C THR A 427 -13.12 23.95 -5.76
N ASP A 428 -13.85 24.25 -6.83
CA ASP A 428 -15.32 24.14 -6.86
C ASP A 428 -15.83 22.69 -6.79
N ALA A 429 -15.01 21.71 -7.18
CA ALA A 429 -15.39 20.29 -7.15
C ALA A 429 -15.32 19.66 -5.75
N GLY A 430 -14.65 20.30 -4.77
CA GLY A 430 -14.46 19.79 -3.40
C GLY A 430 -13.93 18.36 -3.32
N LEU A 431 -13.16 18.02 -2.30
CA LEU A 431 -12.77 16.65 -2.02
C LEU A 431 -13.67 16.07 -0.92
N SER A 432 -14.36 14.96 -1.20
CA SER A 432 -15.23 14.31 -0.23
C SER A 432 -14.98 12.81 -0.15
N PHE A 433 -15.07 12.26 1.07
CA PHE A 433 -14.94 10.83 1.33
C PHE A 433 -16.27 10.26 1.87
N LYS A 434 -16.50 8.98 1.62
CA LYS A 434 -17.65 8.28 2.20
C LYS A 434 -17.53 8.24 3.73
N ALA A 435 -18.62 8.54 4.42
CA ALA A 435 -18.74 8.47 5.88
C ALA A 435 -19.91 7.54 6.25
N PRO A 436 -19.74 6.20 6.11
CA PRO A 436 -20.84 5.25 6.21
C PRO A 436 -21.29 4.96 7.64
N PHE A 437 -20.54 5.39 8.66
CA PHE A 437 -20.78 5.09 10.06
C PHE A 437 -21.34 6.30 10.83
N ARG A 438 -22.01 6.06 11.96
CA ARG A 438 -22.44 7.12 12.86
C ARG A 438 -21.30 7.69 13.70
N SER A 439 -20.30 6.87 14.00
CA SER A 439 -19.11 7.23 14.76
C SER A 439 -18.16 8.06 13.92
N HIS A 440 -17.71 9.19 14.45
CA HIS A 440 -16.64 10.00 13.86
C HIS A 440 -15.33 9.22 13.79
N LEU A 441 -14.99 8.48 14.86
CA LEU A 441 -13.81 7.64 14.92
C LEU A 441 -13.82 6.59 13.80
N LEU A 442 -14.94 5.84 13.64
CA LEU A 442 -15.03 4.82 12.60
C LEU A 442 -14.94 5.43 11.19
N ASN A 443 -15.54 6.59 10.95
CA ASN A 443 -15.43 7.27 9.66
C ASN A 443 -14.00 7.72 9.37
N ALA A 444 -13.28 8.23 10.36
CA ALA A 444 -11.87 8.62 10.21
C ALA A 444 -10.98 7.40 9.93
N GLN A 445 -11.18 6.30 10.68
CA GLN A 445 -10.47 5.03 10.45
C GLN A 445 -10.79 4.45 9.06
N TYR A 446 -12.08 4.44 8.66
CA TYR A 446 -12.53 3.98 7.34
C TYR A 446 -11.91 4.78 6.21
N ARG A 447 -11.91 6.11 6.31
CA ARG A 447 -11.24 7.00 5.35
C ARG A 447 -9.78 6.64 5.19
N ASP A 448 -9.06 6.46 6.30
CA ASP A 448 -7.62 6.21 6.27
C ASP A 448 -7.27 4.80 5.76
N ILE A 449 -8.11 3.80 6.05
CA ILE A 449 -7.92 2.42 5.57
C ILE A 449 -8.28 2.33 4.08
N MET A 450 -9.40 2.91 3.65
CA MET A 450 -9.94 2.67 2.32
C MET A 450 -9.47 3.69 1.26
N TYR A 451 -9.04 4.90 1.69
CA TYR A 451 -8.80 6.00 0.73
C TYR A 451 -7.46 6.72 0.93
N THR A 452 -7.09 7.12 2.15
CA THR A 452 -6.05 8.15 2.27
C THR A 452 -4.69 7.64 2.73
N LYS A 453 -4.62 6.70 3.68
CA LYS A 453 -3.34 6.23 4.23
C LYS A 453 -2.92 4.88 3.70
N MET A 454 -3.76 3.85 3.87
CA MET A 454 -3.36 2.50 3.47
C MET A 454 -3.08 2.36 1.98
N PRO A 455 -3.91 2.86 1.03
CA PRO A 455 -3.59 2.74 -0.39
C PRO A 455 -2.21 3.33 -0.74
N ARG A 456 -1.89 4.50 -0.18
CA ARG A 456 -0.62 5.19 -0.36
C ARG A 456 0.57 4.41 0.22
N VAL A 457 0.46 3.99 1.49
CA VAL A 457 1.54 3.27 2.19
C VAL A 457 1.79 1.92 1.53
N LEU A 458 0.75 1.20 1.14
CA LEU A 458 0.86 -0.10 0.49
C LEU A 458 1.54 0.02 -0.89
N ARG A 459 1.20 1.05 -1.69
CA ARG A 459 1.91 1.33 -2.94
C ARG A 459 3.39 1.58 -2.69
N PHE A 460 3.74 2.48 -1.75
CA PHE A 460 5.14 2.78 -1.47
C PHE A 460 5.94 1.55 -1.07
N LYS A 461 5.38 0.75 -0.17
CA LYS A 461 6.03 -0.47 0.34
C LYS A 461 6.21 -1.52 -0.75
N ASP A 462 5.17 -1.74 -1.57
CA ASP A 462 5.24 -2.70 -2.67
C ASP A 462 6.33 -2.30 -3.68
N HIS A 463 6.32 -1.07 -4.19
CA HIS A 463 7.32 -0.61 -5.15
C HIS A 463 8.73 -0.60 -4.56
N ALA A 464 8.92 -0.04 -3.36
CA ALA A 464 10.20 0.05 -2.67
C ALA A 464 10.83 -1.32 -2.36
N SER A 465 10.02 -2.31 -2.00
CA SER A 465 10.52 -3.66 -1.72
C SER A 465 10.82 -4.44 -3.00
N MET A 466 9.95 -4.26 -4.01
CA MET A 466 10.05 -5.02 -5.25
C MET A 466 11.22 -4.60 -6.14
N VAL A 467 11.73 -3.37 -6.02
CA VAL A 467 12.96 -2.98 -6.76
C VAL A 467 14.15 -3.89 -6.41
N TYR A 468 14.13 -4.49 -5.23
CA TYR A 468 15.14 -5.46 -4.78
C TYR A 468 14.65 -6.92 -4.83
N GLY A 469 13.47 -7.18 -5.41
CA GLY A 469 12.87 -8.50 -5.44
C GLY A 469 12.55 -9.04 -4.04
N ARG A 470 12.06 -8.16 -3.14
CA ARG A 470 11.63 -8.54 -1.77
C ARG A 470 10.12 -8.41 -1.66
N GLU A 471 9.48 -9.46 -1.14
CA GLU A 471 8.04 -9.48 -0.92
C GLU A 471 7.69 -8.94 0.45
N VAL A 472 6.88 -7.88 0.52
CA VAL A 472 6.29 -7.42 1.78
C VAL A 472 4.94 -8.09 2.00
N ARG A 473 4.74 -8.62 3.21
CA ARG A 473 3.49 -9.16 3.75
C ARG A 473 3.07 -8.36 4.98
N VAL A 474 1.77 -8.17 5.16
CA VAL A 474 1.20 -7.29 6.19
C VAL A 474 0.15 -8.04 7.03
N PRO A 475 0.57 -8.86 8.02
CA PRO A 475 -0.34 -9.73 8.78
C PRO A 475 -1.47 -9.00 9.49
N PHE A 476 -1.26 -7.76 9.93
CA PHE A 476 -2.31 -6.94 10.55
C PHE A 476 -3.39 -6.47 9.56
N LEU A 477 -3.16 -6.62 8.26
CA LEU A 477 -4.13 -6.37 7.21
C LEU A 477 -4.82 -7.65 6.68
N ASP A 478 -4.72 -8.78 7.38
CA ASP A 478 -5.67 -9.88 7.18
C ASP A 478 -7.10 -9.36 7.43
N HIS A 479 -7.97 -9.51 6.44
CA HIS A 479 -9.31 -8.92 6.49
C HIS A 479 -10.13 -9.36 7.72
N ARG A 480 -9.96 -10.61 8.21
CA ARG A 480 -10.65 -11.12 9.41
C ARG A 480 -10.18 -10.38 10.66
N PHE A 481 -8.87 -10.11 10.75
CA PHE A 481 -8.28 -9.34 11.82
C PHE A 481 -8.67 -7.85 11.73
N VAL A 482 -8.65 -7.29 10.51
CA VAL A 482 -9.09 -5.91 10.25
C VAL A 482 -10.54 -5.73 10.64
N GLU A 483 -11.45 -6.59 10.17
CA GLU A 483 -12.88 -6.51 10.48
C GLU A 483 -13.13 -6.61 11.98
N PHE A 484 -12.47 -7.55 12.67
CA PHE A 484 -12.58 -7.68 14.12
C PHE A 484 -12.12 -6.42 14.84
N CYS A 485 -10.90 -5.94 14.58
CA CYS A 485 -10.34 -4.77 15.26
C CYS A 485 -11.08 -3.48 14.93
N PHE A 486 -11.54 -3.33 13.67
CA PHE A 486 -12.26 -2.14 13.24
C PHE A 486 -13.61 -1.97 13.96
N PHE A 487 -14.35 -3.06 14.19
CA PHE A 487 -15.65 -3.04 14.86
C PHE A 487 -15.59 -3.24 16.38
N LEU A 488 -14.39 -3.25 16.98
CA LEU A 488 -14.26 -3.21 18.44
C LEU A 488 -14.91 -1.97 19.05
N PRO A 489 -15.50 -2.07 20.26
CA PRO A 489 -15.97 -0.92 21.02
C PRO A 489 -14.87 0.16 21.12
N PRO A 490 -15.20 1.43 20.88
CA PRO A 490 -14.21 2.52 20.87
C PRO A 490 -13.33 2.59 22.13
N HIS A 491 -13.86 2.29 23.31
CA HIS A 491 -13.11 2.29 24.57
C HIS A 491 -12.04 1.19 24.67
N LEU A 492 -12.11 0.14 23.84
CA LEU A 492 -11.06 -0.88 23.73
C LEU A 492 -9.93 -0.43 22.78
N LYS A 493 -10.16 0.60 21.99
CA LYS A 493 -9.17 1.22 21.09
C LYS A 493 -8.50 2.43 21.74
N ILE A 494 -9.31 3.36 22.28
CA ILE A 494 -8.87 4.64 22.84
C ILE A 494 -9.53 4.84 24.21
N GLN A 495 -8.74 5.13 25.23
CA GLN A 495 -9.21 5.45 26.56
C GLN A 495 -8.42 6.61 27.15
N LYS A 496 -9.05 7.74 27.43
CA LYS A 496 -8.40 8.98 27.90
C LYS A 496 -7.26 9.38 26.92
N GLN A 497 -6.02 9.42 27.40
CA GLN A 497 -4.83 9.74 26.63
C GLN A 497 -4.16 8.50 25.98
N THR A 498 -4.67 7.29 26.28
CA THR A 498 -4.07 6.03 25.82
C THR A 498 -4.72 5.55 24.53
N GLN A 499 -3.91 5.33 23.52
CA GLN A 499 -4.28 4.75 22.23
C GLN A 499 -3.88 3.28 22.18
N LYS A 500 -4.50 2.49 21.28
CA LYS A 500 -4.25 1.04 21.14
C LYS A 500 -4.40 0.30 22.48
N VAL A 501 -5.46 0.61 23.25
CA VAL A 501 -5.67 0.11 24.61
C VAL A 501 -5.59 -1.41 24.66
N LEU A 502 -6.35 -2.11 23.80
CA LEU A 502 -6.35 -3.58 23.72
C LEU A 502 -4.94 -4.10 23.42
N LEU A 503 -4.25 -3.56 22.42
CA LEU A 503 -2.89 -4.00 22.05
C LEU A 503 -1.91 -3.83 23.22
N ARG A 504 -1.95 -2.69 23.90
CA ARG A 504 -1.08 -2.43 25.06
C ARG A 504 -1.34 -3.40 26.21
N LYS A 505 -2.61 -3.79 26.39
CA LYS A 505 -3.00 -4.79 27.41
C LYS A 505 -2.52 -6.18 27.02
N VAL A 506 -2.77 -6.61 25.77
CA VAL A 506 -2.31 -7.91 25.23
C VAL A 506 -0.81 -8.07 25.35
N MET A 507 -0.04 -7.00 25.08
CA MET A 507 1.42 -7.05 25.05
C MET A 507 2.10 -6.69 26.38
N LYS A 508 1.33 -6.54 27.46
CA LYS A 508 1.84 -6.05 28.76
C LYS A 508 2.97 -6.92 29.32
N GLU A 509 2.87 -8.20 29.21
CA GLU A 509 3.85 -9.15 29.78
C GLU A 509 5.00 -9.48 28.81
N TYR A 510 4.86 -9.14 27.53
CA TYR A 510 5.75 -9.58 26.45
C TYR A 510 6.69 -8.47 25.95
N ILE A 511 6.24 -7.22 26.01
CA ILE A 511 7.00 -6.06 25.54
C ILE A 511 7.29 -5.11 26.71
N PRO A 512 8.57 -4.77 26.95
CA PRO A 512 8.96 -3.84 28.03
C PRO A 512 8.27 -2.48 27.93
N ASP A 513 8.06 -1.84 29.09
CA ASP A 513 7.40 -0.54 29.19
C ASP A 513 8.07 0.56 28.39
N ILE A 514 9.40 0.49 28.22
CA ILE A 514 10.17 1.43 27.40
C ILE A 514 9.70 1.46 25.93
N VAL A 515 9.21 0.36 25.39
CA VAL A 515 8.61 0.26 24.05
C VAL A 515 7.12 0.52 24.12
N ARG A 516 6.44 -0.16 25.05
CA ARG A 516 4.99 -0.16 25.18
C ARG A 516 4.42 1.18 25.62
N GLY A 517 5.12 1.93 26.47
CA GLY A 517 4.69 3.20 27.03
C GLY A 517 4.96 4.43 26.14
N ARG A 518 5.68 4.28 25.04
CA ARG A 518 6.09 5.42 24.21
C ARG A 518 4.98 5.93 23.30
N ASP A 519 5.01 7.25 23.09
CA ASP A 519 4.31 7.87 21.97
C ASP A 519 5.05 7.61 20.66
N LYS A 520 4.30 7.49 19.58
CA LYS A 520 4.86 7.30 18.25
C LYS A 520 5.69 8.52 17.86
N LYS A 521 7.00 8.34 17.66
CA LYS A 521 7.85 9.35 17.01
C LYS A 521 7.68 9.26 15.50
N ALA A 522 7.33 10.38 14.88
CA ALA A 522 7.18 10.42 13.43
C ALA A 522 8.55 10.71 12.78
N PHE A 523 8.92 9.95 11.75
CA PHE A 523 10.10 10.20 10.91
C PHE A 523 10.06 11.59 10.22
N GLY A 524 8.89 12.22 10.19
CA GLY A 524 8.72 13.58 9.66
C GLY A 524 9.53 14.67 10.37
N ALA A 525 9.92 14.46 11.63
CA ALA A 525 10.80 15.39 12.35
C ALA A 525 12.20 15.38 11.72
N VAL A 526 12.73 14.20 11.40
CA VAL A 526 14.03 14.03 10.73
C VAL A 526 14.02 14.68 9.34
N GLN A 527 12.97 14.45 8.55
CA GLN A 527 12.81 15.10 7.24
C GLN A 527 12.84 16.62 7.37
N THR A 528 12.15 17.18 8.37
CA THR A 528 12.11 18.62 8.59
C THR A 528 13.49 19.18 8.91
N GLU A 529 14.24 18.52 9.80
CA GLU A 529 15.60 18.93 10.16
C GLU A 529 16.53 18.84 8.95
N TRP A 530 16.57 17.72 8.26
CA TRP A 530 17.47 17.53 7.12
C TRP A 530 17.19 18.49 5.96
N MET A 531 15.93 18.80 5.72
CA MET A 531 15.57 19.80 4.70
C MET A 531 16.06 21.20 5.05
N ARG A 532 16.14 21.55 6.35
CA ARG A 532 16.67 22.83 6.82
C ARG A 532 18.18 22.89 6.81
N THR A 533 18.85 21.80 7.14
CA THR A 533 20.30 21.75 7.37
C THR A 533 21.06 21.21 6.16
N HIS A 534 20.74 19.99 5.70
CA HIS A 534 21.49 19.31 4.67
C HIS A 534 21.04 19.66 3.24
N TYR A 535 19.71 19.83 2.99
CA TYR A 535 19.18 19.94 1.62
C TYR A 535 18.85 21.37 1.20
N ARG A 536 19.18 22.37 1.99
CA ARG A 536 18.85 23.80 1.73
C ARG A 536 19.34 24.25 0.35
N ARG A 537 20.56 23.89 -0.03
CA ARG A 537 21.18 24.27 -1.29
C ARG A 537 20.49 23.62 -2.49
N GLU A 538 20.25 22.33 -2.40
CA GLU A 538 19.62 21.52 -3.45
C GLU A 538 18.17 21.97 -3.68
N ILE A 539 17.42 22.17 -2.61
CA ILE A 539 16.05 22.70 -2.64
C ILE A 539 16.02 24.07 -3.32
N SER A 540 16.88 24.99 -2.88
CA SER A 540 16.95 26.34 -3.45
C SER A 540 17.32 26.30 -4.94
N SER A 541 18.26 25.45 -5.33
CA SER A 541 18.66 25.25 -6.72
C SER A 541 17.51 24.72 -7.58
N LEU A 542 16.77 23.72 -7.10
CA LEU A 542 15.64 23.15 -7.80
C LEU A 542 14.50 24.15 -7.98
N LEU A 543 14.11 24.86 -6.92
CA LEU A 543 13.02 25.86 -6.95
C LEU A 543 13.37 27.11 -7.79
N SER A 544 14.66 27.41 -7.95
CA SER A 544 15.12 28.50 -8.83
C SER A 544 15.37 28.09 -10.28
N SER A 545 15.27 26.80 -10.59
CA SER A 545 15.50 26.27 -11.93
C SER A 545 14.51 26.79 -12.97
N ARG A 546 14.94 26.83 -14.25
CA ARG A 546 14.10 27.30 -15.37
C ARG A 546 12.84 26.45 -15.56
N SER A 547 12.94 25.11 -15.39
CA SER A 547 11.79 24.22 -15.51
C SER A 547 10.75 24.52 -14.41
N PHE A 548 11.18 24.58 -13.15
CA PHE A 548 10.28 24.88 -12.04
C PHE A 548 9.57 26.24 -12.19
N LYS A 549 10.30 27.28 -12.59
CA LYS A 549 9.74 28.63 -12.82
C LYS A 549 8.72 28.69 -13.96
N LYS A 550 8.70 27.74 -14.86
CA LYS A 550 7.71 27.65 -15.94
C LYS A 550 6.43 26.92 -15.55
N ARG A 551 6.41 26.22 -14.41
CA ARG A 551 5.21 25.48 -13.98
C ARG A 551 4.08 26.45 -13.65
N PRO A 552 2.85 26.18 -14.09
CA PRO A 552 1.70 27.09 -13.91
C PRO A 552 1.11 27.04 -12.49
N TYR A 553 1.64 26.17 -11.60
CA TYR A 553 1.02 25.85 -10.31
C TYR A 553 1.31 26.88 -9.23
N TRP A 554 2.39 27.67 -9.35
CA TRP A 554 2.98 28.41 -8.25
C TRP A 554 2.73 29.92 -8.33
N ASN A 555 2.47 30.54 -7.17
CA ASN A 555 2.82 31.92 -6.92
C ASN A 555 4.29 31.92 -6.43
N HIS A 556 5.22 32.16 -7.34
CA HIS A 556 6.65 32.02 -7.07
C HIS A 556 7.14 32.94 -5.94
N ALA A 557 6.60 34.17 -5.80
CA ALA A 557 6.98 35.08 -4.74
C ALA A 557 6.56 34.57 -3.36
N ALA A 558 5.31 34.17 -3.21
CA ALA A 558 4.79 33.61 -1.95
C ALA A 558 5.45 32.27 -1.59
N LEU A 559 5.74 31.42 -2.60
CA LEU A 559 6.45 30.18 -2.37
C LEU A 559 7.88 30.41 -1.88
N ALA A 560 8.61 31.36 -2.50
CA ALA A 560 9.98 31.69 -2.08
C ALA A 560 10.03 32.25 -0.65
N GLU A 561 9.08 33.11 -0.29
CA GLU A 561 8.91 33.62 1.08
C GLU A 561 8.66 32.46 2.07
N LYS A 562 7.70 31.58 1.75
CA LYS A 562 7.36 30.43 2.61
C LYS A 562 8.55 29.49 2.82
N VAL A 563 9.29 29.19 1.76
CA VAL A 563 10.50 28.34 1.85
C VAL A 563 11.60 29.05 2.63
N GLY A 564 11.79 30.36 2.46
CA GLY A 564 12.72 31.16 3.23
C GLY A 564 12.43 31.08 4.74
N ARG A 565 11.19 31.34 5.14
CA ARG A 565 10.74 31.22 6.55
C ARG A 565 10.93 29.81 7.10
N PHE A 566 10.65 28.79 6.30
CA PHE A 566 10.92 27.39 6.70
C PHE A 566 12.40 27.15 7.01
N PHE A 567 13.32 27.69 6.21
CA PHE A 567 14.76 27.54 6.43
C PHE A 567 15.25 28.31 7.68
N GLU A 568 14.58 29.41 8.04
CA GLU A 568 14.86 30.16 9.27
C GLU A 568 14.23 29.55 10.53
N GLY A 569 13.57 28.39 10.41
CA GLY A 569 12.97 27.69 11.54
C GLY A 569 11.55 28.15 11.88
N GLU A 570 11.02 29.12 11.15
CA GLU A 570 9.67 29.66 11.37
C GLU A 570 8.61 28.73 10.83
N GLY A 571 8.10 27.84 11.67
CA GLY A 571 6.99 26.95 11.31
C GLY A 571 7.28 26.08 10.09
N GLY A 572 6.25 25.63 9.46
CA GLY A 572 6.36 25.03 8.13
C GLY A 572 6.11 23.55 8.06
N ASN A 573 5.42 23.20 6.98
CA ASN A 573 5.12 21.82 6.63
C ASN A 573 6.20 21.29 5.68
N SER A 574 7.14 20.50 6.20
CA SER A 574 8.21 19.89 5.40
C SER A 574 7.67 18.98 4.29
N PHE A 575 6.51 18.37 4.50
CA PHE A 575 5.86 17.54 3.48
C PHE A 575 5.38 18.38 2.29
N PHE A 576 4.91 19.61 2.51
CA PHE A 576 4.56 20.49 1.40
C PHE A 576 5.79 20.87 0.55
N ILE A 577 6.91 21.20 1.20
CA ILE A 577 8.16 21.50 0.47
C ILE A 577 8.62 20.27 -0.29
N TRP A 578 8.52 19.10 0.33
CA TRP A 578 8.78 17.82 -0.35
C TRP A 578 7.87 17.61 -1.56
N GLN A 579 6.59 17.93 -1.46
CA GLN A 579 5.65 17.83 -2.58
C GLN A 579 6.10 18.69 -3.79
N CYS A 580 6.58 19.92 -3.53
CA CYS A 580 7.12 20.78 -4.59
C CYS A 580 8.33 20.15 -5.29
N ILE A 581 9.26 19.62 -4.51
CA ILE A 581 10.48 18.95 -5.02
C ILE A 581 10.12 17.71 -5.81
N ASN A 582 9.34 16.84 -5.20
CA ASN A 582 9.01 15.53 -5.74
C ASN A 582 8.19 15.65 -7.04
N LEU A 583 7.20 16.56 -7.07
CA LEU A 583 6.43 16.81 -8.28
C LEU A 583 7.33 17.32 -9.41
N GLU A 584 8.27 18.24 -9.15
CA GLU A 584 9.18 18.74 -10.18
C GLU A 584 10.11 17.66 -10.71
N LEU A 585 10.68 16.82 -9.83
CA LEU A 585 11.53 15.70 -10.24
C LEU A 585 10.73 14.70 -11.09
N TRP A 586 9.50 14.40 -10.68
CA TRP A 586 8.61 13.49 -11.40
C TRP A 586 8.20 14.06 -12.77
N LEU A 587 7.82 15.34 -12.86
CA LEU A 587 7.46 15.99 -14.12
C LEU A 587 8.61 15.95 -15.14
N ARG A 588 9.84 16.27 -14.70
CA ARG A 588 11.03 16.18 -15.56
C ARG A 588 11.28 14.77 -16.10
N LYS A 589 10.84 13.76 -15.37
CA LYS A 589 11.13 12.37 -15.70
C LYS A 589 10.11 11.74 -16.63
N PHE A 590 8.84 12.05 -16.43
CA PHE A 590 7.75 11.33 -17.08
C PHE A 590 6.93 12.20 -18.05
N ILE A 591 6.99 13.52 -17.94
CA ILE A 591 6.12 14.42 -18.71
C ILE A 591 6.91 15.31 -19.65
N ASP A 592 8.06 15.88 -19.22
CA ASP A 592 8.92 16.73 -20.07
C ASP A 592 9.67 15.91 -21.14
#